data_19e0173adbec88bd00398b9fe67b50c2
#
_entry.id   19e0173adbec88bd00398b9fe67b50c2
#
_cell.length_a   1.000
_cell.length_b   1.000
_cell.length_c   1.000
_cell.angle_alpha   90.00
_cell.angle_beta   90.00
_cell.angle_gamma   90.00
#
_symmetry.space_group_name_H-M   'P 1'
#
loop_
_entity.id
_entity.type
_entity.pdbx_description
1 polymer ?
#
loop_
_entity_poly.entity_id
_entity_poly.type
_entity_poly.pdbx_seq_one_letter_code
_entity_poly.pdbx_strand_id
1 'polypeptide(L)'
;MRKTLITRMTAIAALCALLMTPLTTATANAAPARPATYHGHSLFRGDVLGPDDYLDSAGGNFILRMQTDGNLVEYWPGAGWKVCWASNTNGWPGSYATYQGDGNFVVYTSGGEPLWASNTVGGGGSTVDISESLRDYGSLYVGFTSIHYAC
;
A
#
# COMPACT_ATOMS: atom_id res chain seq x y z
N MET A 1 -7.19 93.00 2.26
CA MET A 1 -7.19 92.20 3.47
C MET A 1 -7.63 90.74 3.11
N ARG A 2 -6.66 89.84 3.03
CA ARG A 2 -6.94 88.41 2.71
C ARG A 2 -6.83 87.59 4.01
N LYS A 3 -7.92 86.98 4.40
CA LYS A 3 -7.96 86.07 5.57
C LYS A 3 -7.59 84.67 5.09
N THR A 4 -6.49 84.13 5.63
CA THR A 4 -6.03 82.77 5.40
C THR A 4 -6.74 81.83 6.34
N LEU A 5 -7.52 80.88 5.80
CA LEU A 5 -8.10 79.76 6.59
C LEU A 5 -7.04 78.69 6.71
N ILE A 6 -6.70 78.32 7.95
CA ILE A 6 -5.86 77.15 8.26
C ILE A 6 -6.78 75.97 8.51
N THR A 7 -6.79 75.04 7.58
CA THR A 7 -7.52 73.75 7.72
C THR A 7 -6.64 72.78 8.54
N ARG A 8 -7.10 72.40 9.69
CA ARG A 8 -6.46 71.34 10.53
C ARG A 8 -6.89 69.98 9.97
N MET A 9 -5.96 69.22 9.42
CA MET A 9 -6.14 67.79 9.09
C MET A 9 -5.92 66.99 10.36
N THR A 10 -6.97 66.33 10.85
CA THR A 10 -6.92 65.30 11.88
C THR A 10 -6.58 63.95 11.21
N ALA A 11 -5.39 63.41 11.50
CA ALA A 11 -5.00 62.09 11.08
C ALA A 11 -5.67 61.06 12.01
N ILE A 12 -6.54 60.23 11.42
CA ILE A 12 -7.11 59.04 12.11
C ILE A 12 -6.12 57.89 11.87
N ALA A 13 -5.38 57.51 12.90
CA ALA A 13 -4.57 56.31 12.87
C ALA A 13 -5.47 55.07 13.07
N ALA A 14 -5.71 54.33 11.99
CA ALA A 14 -6.38 53.04 12.09
C ALA A 14 -5.39 51.97 12.57
N LEU A 15 -5.60 51.51 13.81
CA LEU A 15 -4.85 50.42 14.45
C LEU A 15 -5.37 49.08 13.89
N CYS A 16 -4.74 48.53 12.87
CA CYS A 16 -4.99 47.16 12.43
C CYS A 16 -4.37 46.17 13.41
N ALA A 17 -5.17 45.65 14.34
CA ALA A 17 -4.78 44.50 15.15
C ALA A 17 -4.82 43.23 14.28
N LEU A 18 -3.65 42.73 13.87
CA LEU A 18 -3.54 41.39 13.29
C LEU A 18 -3.81 40.35 14.38
N LEU A 19 -4.98 39.72 14.34
CA LEU A 19 -5.28 38.52 15.11
C LEU A 19 -4.48 37.36 14.51
N MET A 20 -3.29 37.09 15.03
CA MET A 20 -2.57 35.84 14.77
C MET A 20 -3.29 34.71 15.49
N THR A 21 -4.12 33.95 14.77
CA THR A 21 -4.64 32.67 15.25
C THR A 21 -3.48 31.66 15.26
N PRO A 22 -3.18 30.99 16.38
CA PRO A 22 -2.18 29.94 16.40
C PRO A 22 -2.68 28.80 15.52
N LEU A 23 -1.90 28.45 14.49
CA LEU A 23 -2.13 27.26 13.68
C LEU A 23 -1.79 26.06 14.56
N THR A 24 -2.80 25.45 15.19
CA THR A 24 -2.63 24.16 15.89
C THR A 24 -2.39 23.09 14.85
N THR A 25 -1.14 22.70 14.66
CA THR A 25 -0.82 21.48 13.91
C THR A 25 -1.35 20.30 14.70
N ALA A 26 -2.49 19.76 14.26
CA ALA A 26 -2.95 18.47 14.76
C ALA A 26 -1.91 17.42 14.31
N THR A 27 -1.12 16.92 15.25
CA THR A 27 -0.34 15.70 15.02
C THR A 27 -1.35 14.58 14.85
N ALA A 28 -1.51 14.11 13.61
CA ALA A 28 -2.25 12.90 13.34
C ALA A 28 -1.56 11.77 14.11
N ASN A 29 -2.18 11.32 15.20
CA ASN A 29 -1.75 10.12 15.90
C ASN A 29 -2.01 8.98 14.90
N ALA A 30 -0.96 8.50 14.23
CA ALA A 30 -1.06 7.28 13.43
C ALA A 30 -1.53 6.16 14.38
N ALA A 31 -2.60 5.48 14.02
CA ALA A 31 -3.03 4.30 14.75
C ALA A 31 -1.83 3.34 14.86
N PRO A 32 -1.66 2.63 15.99
CA PRO A 32 -0.56 1.67 16.13
C PRO A 32 -0.64 0.69 14.97
N ALA A 33 0.49 0.46 14.29
CA ALA A 33 0.57 -0.48 13.19
C ALA A 33 0.16 -1.87 13.70
N ARG A 34 -0.76 -2.53 12.99
CA ARG A 34 -1.13 -3.92 13.29
C ARG A 34 0.13 -4.79 13.09
N PRO A 35 0.40 -5.75 13.98
CA PRO A 35 1.46 -6.72 13.75
C PRO A 35 1.24 -7.46 12.43
N ALA A 36 2.32 -7.74 11.69
CA ALA A 36 2.29 -8.56 10.49
C ALA A 36 1.72 -9.95 10.81
N THR A 37 0.84 -10.46 9.95
CA THR A 37 0.31 -11.83 10.05
C THR A 37 1.02 -12.74 9.06
N TYR A 38 1.51 -13.86 9.54
CA TYR A 38 2.04 -14.94 8.71
C TYR A 38 0.90 -15.87 8.29
N HIS A 39 0.73 -16.09 7.00
CA HIS A 39 -0.33 -16.90 6.40
C HIS A 39 0.11 -18.32 6.03
N GLY A 40 1.29 -18.78 6.47
CA GLY A 40 1.84 -20.08 6.07
C GLY A 40 2.36 -20.03 4.63
N HIS A 41 2.23 -21.17 3.91
CA HIS A 41 2.81 -21.32 2.58
C HIS A 41 1.82 -21.08 1.43
N SER A 42 0.58 -20.77 1.75
CA SER A 42 -0.48 -20.57 0.75
C SER A 42 -1.56 -19.65 1.27
N LEU A 43 -2.07 -18.81 0.37
CA LEU A 43 -3.28 -18.04 0.59
C LEU A 43 -4.44 -18.76 -0.11
N PHE A 44 -5.53 -19.03 0.62
CA PHE A 44 -6.70 -19.72 0.08
C PHE A 44 -7.73 -18.73 -0.46
N ARG A 45 -8.69 -19.24 -1.25
CA ARG A 45 -9.80 -18.41 -1.75
C ARG A 45 -10.60 -17.82 -0.58
N GLY A 46 -10.77 -16.50 -0.63
CA GLY A 46 -11.39 -15.71 0.43
C GLY A 46 -10.42 -15.09 1.43
N ASP A 47 -9.17 -15.56 1.46
CA ASP A 47 -8.17 -15.00 2.35
C ASP A 47 -7.68 -13.62 1.88
N VAL A 48 -7.16 -12.85 2.83
CA VAL A 48 -6.67 -11.48 2.63
C VAL A 48 -5.30 -11.31 3.25
N LEU A 49 -4.35 -10.79 2.47
CA LEU A 49 -3.10 -10.24 2.97
C LEU A 49 -3.29 -8.73 3.21
N GLY A 50 -3.39 -8.34 4.48
CA GLY A 50 -3.42 -6.93 4.86
C GLY A 50 -2.01 -6.32 4.88
N PRO A 51 -1.90 -5.01 5.21
CA PRO A 51 -0.61 -4.34 5.28
C PRO A 51 0.37 -5.09 6.19
N ASP A 52 1.55 -5.38 5.66
CA ASP A 52 2.66 -6.11 6.26
C ASP A 52 2.46 -7.62 6.41
N ASP A 53 1.30 -8.17 6.04
CA ASP A 53 1.06 -9.60 6.02
C ASP A 53 1.87 -10.29 4.92
N TYR A 54 2.21 -11.56 5.14
CA TYR A 54 3.02 -12.33 4.21
C TYR A 54 2.72 -13.82 4.25
N LEU A 55 3.08 -14.49 3.16
CA LEU A 55 3.25 -15.93 3.09
C LEU A 55 4.68 -16.23 2.61
N ASP A 56 5.17 -17.44 2.85
CA ASP A 56 6.42 -17.92 2.30
C ASP A 56 6.24 -19.17 1.43
N SER A 57 7.25 -19.54 0.67
CA SER A 57 7.30 -20.82 -0.02
C SER A 57 7.50 -21.97 0.94
N ALA A 58 7.17 -23.20 0.53
CA ALA A 58 7.19 -24.39 1.40
C ALA A 58 8.58 -24.67 2.04
N GLY A 59 9.67 -24.29 1.38
CA GLY A 59 11.03 -24.38 1.94
C GLY A 59 11.52 -23.09 2.60
N GLY A 60 10.70 -22.02 2.62
CA GLY A 60 11.04 -20.73 3.24
C GLY A 60 12.03 -19.88 2.46
N ASN A 61 12.32 -20.23 1.19
CA ASN A 61 13.29 -19.51 0.38
C ASN A 61 12.75 -18.21 -0.21
N PHE A 62 11.43 -18.12 -0.42
CA PHE A 62 10.75 -16.96 -0.99
C PHE A 62 9.66 -16.45 -0.07
N ILE A 63 9.36 -15.16 -0.16
CA ILE A 63 8.33 -14.48 0.64
C ILE A 63 7.50 -13.60 -0.30
N LEU A 64 6.17 -13.77 -0.29
CA LEU A 64 5.23 -12.81 -0.87
C LEU A 64 4.68 -11.94 0.26
N ARG A 65 4.89 -10.63 0.18
CA ARG A 65 4.52 -9.67 1.22
C ARG A 65 3.70 -8.53 0.68
N MET A 66 2.58 -8.23 1.34
CA MET A 66 1.84 -7.00 1.12
C MET A 66 2.47 -5.89 1.95
N GLN A 67 3.25 -5.02 1.32
CA GLN A 67 3.98 -3.95 2.02
C GLN A 67 3.03 -2.86 2.53
N THR A 68 3.46 -2.12 3.55
CA THR A 68 2.70 -1.00 4.13
C THR A 68 2.56 0.19 3.19
N ASP A 69 3.41 0.30 2.16
CA ASP A 69 3.32 1.32 1.11
C ASP A 69 2.28 1.01 0.02
N GLY A 70 1.66 -0.18 0.09
CA GLY A 70 0.64 -0.66 -0.84
C GLY A 70 1.15 -1.54 -1.96
N ASN A 71 2.44 -1.89 -1.99
CA ASN A 71 3.00 -2.78 -3.01
C ASN A 71 2.96 -4.24 -2.55
N LEU A 72 2.51 -5.15 -3.41
CA LEU A 72 2.64 -6.59 -3.20
C LEU A 72 3.91 -7.06 -3.87
N VAL A 73 4.84 -7.63 -3.10
CA VAL A 73 6.19 -7.95 -3.57
C VAL A 73 6.61 -9.35 -3.19
N GLU A 74 7.21 -10.06 -4.14
CA GLU A 74 7.89 -11.33 -3.93
C GLU A 74 9.39 -11.09 -3.76
N TYR A 75 9.97 -11.70 -2.72
CA TYR A 75 11.39 -11.59 -2.37
C TYR A 75 12.06 -12.94 -2.30
N TRP A 76 13.36 -12.94 -2.62
CA TRP A 76 14.30 -14.01 -2.30
C TRP A 76 15.29 -13.55 -1.22
N PRO A 77 15.02 -13.80 0.08
CA PRO A 77 15.89 -13.38 1.18
C PRO A 77 17.31 -13.93 1.08
N GLY A 78 17.46 -15.21 0.67
CA GLY A 78 18.75 -15.88 0.51
C GLY A 78 19.68 -15.25 -0.52
N ALA A 79 19.13 -14.44 -1.44
CA ALA A 79 19.89 -13.69 -2.44
C ALA A 79 20.01 -12.19 -2.06
N GLY A 80 20.08 -11.87 -0.76
CA GLY A 80 20.20 -10.50 -0.28
C GLY A 80 18.90 -9.68 -0.42
N TRP A 81 17.74 -10.32 -0.23
CA TRP A 81 16.41 -9.70 -0.39
C TRP A 81 16.13 -9.24 -1.82
N LYS A 82 16.62 -10.01 -2.79
CA LYS A 82 16.32 -9.75 -4.20
C LYS A 82 14.81 -9.69 -4.42
N VAL A 83 14.35 -8.63 -5.09
CA VAL A 83 12.97 -8.55 -5.58
C VAL A 83 12.84 -9.47 -6.79
N CYS A 84 11.94 -10.45 -6.71
CA CYS A 84 11.62 -11.37 -7.80
C CYS A 84 10.52 -10.82 -8.67
N TRP A 85 9.46 -10.33 -8.01
CA TRP A 85 8.31 -9.75 -8.66
C TRP A 85 7.66 -8.67 -7.78
N ALA A 86 6.93 -7.75 -8.42
CA ALA A 86 6.13 -6.75 -7.72
C ALA A 86 4.90 -6.35 -8.53
N SER A 87 3.79 -6.08 -7.85
CA SER A 87 2.57 -5.55 -8.46
C SER A 87 2.70 -4.10 -8.94
N ASN A 88 3.74 -3.36 -8.48
CA ASN A 88 3.97 -1.95 -8.74
C ASN A 88 2.81 -1.03 -8.29
N THR A 89 2.19 -1.38 -7.17
CA THR A 89 1.08 -0.65 -6.56
C THR A 89 1.51 0.21 -5.37
N ASN A 90 2.79 0.51 -5.24
CA ASN A 90 3.30 1.41 -4.19
C ASN A 90 2.69 2.82 -4.30
N GLY A 91 2.59 3.54 -3.18
CA GLY A 91 1.97 4.86 -3.09
C GLY A 91 0.51 4.83 -2.60
N TRP A 92 -0.03 3.63 -2.29
CA TRP A 92 -1.37 3.44 -1.75
C TRP A 92 -1.33 2.76 -0.37
N PRO A 93 -0.92 3.48 0.70
CA PRO A 93 -0.80 2.90 2.04
C PRO A 93 -2.13 2.30 2.52
N GLY A 94 -2.04 1.19 3.25
CA GLY A 94 -3.22 0.49 3.74
C GLY A 94 -3.92 -0.41 2.72
N SER A 95 -3.35 -0.57 1.52
CA SER A 95 -3.82 -1.53 0.51
C SER A 95 -3.72 -2.96 1.02
N TYR A 96 -4.51 -3.84 0.42
CA TYR A 96 -4.55 -5.27 0.75
C TYR A 96 -4.65 -6.11 -0.52
N ALA A 97 -4.21 -7.37 -0.46
CA ALA A 97 -4.39 -8.33 -1.54
C ALA A 97 -5.37 -9.42 -1.10
N THR A 98 -6.22 -9.92 -2.02
CA THR A 98 -7.16 -11.00 -1.74
C THR A 98 -7.23 -12.00 -2.90
N TYR A 99 -7.25 -13.29 -2.55
CA TYR A 99 -7.57 -14.34 -3.52
C TYR A 99 -9.06 -14.59 -3.53
N GLN A 100 -9.73 -14.08 -4.55
CA GLN A 100 -11.19 -14.05 -4.63
C GLN A 100 -11.79 -15.43 -4.93
N GLY A 101 -13.07 -15.61 -4.59
CA GLY A 101 -13.83 -16.83 -4.86
C GLY A 101 -13.92 -17.18 -6.34
N ASP A 102 -13.84 -16.19 -7.24
CA ASP A 102 -13.84 -16.36 -8.68
C ASP A 102 -12.49 -16.83 -9.27
N GLY A 103 -11.45 -16.91 -8.44
CA GLY A 103 -10.09 -17.33 -8.84
C GLY A 103 -9.17 -16.20 -9.25
N ASN A 104 -9.58 -14.95 -9.10
CA ASN A 104 -8.73 -13.79 -9.34
C ASN A 104 -7.97 -13.37 -8.07
N PHE A 105 -6.70 -13.05 -8.20
CA PHE A 105 -5.91 -12.49 -7.11
C PHE A 105 -5.72 -10.99 -7.38
N VAL A 106 -6.16 -10.15 -6.46
CA VAL A 106 -6.32 -8.71 -6.71
C VAL A 106 -5.74 -7.91 -5.55
N VAL A 107 -5.02 -6.83 -5.86
CA VAL A 107 -4.60 -5.79 -4.91
C VAL A 107 -5.62 -4.66 -4.97
N TYR A 108 -6.14 -4.28 -3.80
CA TYR A 108 -7.08 -3.18 -3.63
C TYR A 108 -6.49 -2.07 -2.77
N THR A 109 -6.94 -0.83 -2.99
CA THR A 109 -6.74 0.25 -2.01
C THR A 109 -7.49 -0.06 -0.71
N SER A 110 -7.18 0.66 0.37
CA SER A 110 -7.98 0.61 1.62
C SER A 110 -9.45 0.98 1.41
N GLY A 111 -9.78 1.70 0.34
CA GLY A 111 -11.15 2.08 -0.06
C GLY A 111 -11.86 1.05 -0.94
N GLY A 112 -11.17 -0.05 -1.34
CA GLY A 112 -11.76 -1.10 -2.18
C GLY A 112 -11.64 -0.87 -3.69
N GLU A 113 -10.84 0.09 -4.14
CA GLU A 113 -10.54 0.32 -5.55
C GLU A 113 -9.47 -0.66 -6.03
N PRO A 114 -9.64 -1.40 -7.14
CA PRO A 114 -8.62 -2.33 -7.63
C PRO A 114 -7.43 -1.59 -8.23
N LEU A 115 -6.22 -1.97 -7.81
CA LEU A 115 -4.95 -1.43 -8.29
C LEU A 115 -4.25 -2.36 -9.27
N TRP A 116 -4.34 -3.68 -9.01
CA TRP A 116 -3.73 -4.71 -9.82
C TRP A 116 -4.52 -6.01 -9.71
N ALA A 117 -4.52 -6.81 -10.76
CA ALA A 117 -5.16 -8.13 -10.78
C ALA A 117 -4.33 -9.13 -11.57
N SER A 118 -4.33 -10.38 -11.13
CA SER A 118 -3.70 -11.51 -11.84
C SER A 118 -4.41 -11.92 -13.15
N ASN A 119 -5.66 -11.47 -13.33
CA ASN A 119 -6.52 -11.81 -14.49
C ASN A 119 -6.76 -13.31 -14.62
N THR A 120 -6.91 -14.03 -13.51
CA THR A 120 -7.11 -15.48 -13.43
C THR A 120 -8.54 -15.90 -13.12
N VAL A 121 -9.51 -15.03 -13.40
CA VAL A 121 -10.95 -15.32 -13.20
C VAL A 121 -11.35 -16.63 -13.88
N GLY A 122 -12.05 -17.51 -13.15
CA GLY A 122 -12.45 -18.84 -13.63
C GLY A 122 -11.31 -19.86 -13.66
N GLY A 123 -10.08 -19.46 -13.28
CA GLY A 123 -8.93 -20.36 -13.22
C GLY A 123 -9.10 -21.48 -12.19
N GLY A 124 -8.53 -22.65 -12.49
CA GLY A 124 -8.48 -23.78 -11.56
C GLY A 124 -7.48 -23.58 -10.43
N GLY A 125 -7.55 -24.43 -9.40
CA GLY A 125 -6.72 -24.32 -8.20
C GLY A 125 -7.40 -23.50 -7.11
N SER A 126 -6.85 -23.60 -5.88
CA SER A 126 -7.46 -23.02 -4.68
C SER A 126 -6.50 -22.16 -3.85
N THR A 127 -5.26 -22.02 -4.30
CA THR A 127 -4.19 -21.35 -3.55
C THR A 127 -3.49 -20.28 -4.37
N VAL A 128 -2.93 -19.27 -3.69
CA VAL A 128 -1.79 -18.49 -4.18
C VAL A 128 -0.58 -18.99 -3.42
N ASP A 129 0.46 -19.40 -4.12
CA ASP A 129 1.67 -19.99 -3.54
C ASP A 129 2.90 -19.76 -4.42
N ILE A 130 4.09 -20.01 -3.86
CA ILE A 130 5.37 -19.87 -4.55
C ILE A 130 5.99 -21.24 -4.70
N SER A 131 6.30 -21.62 -5.95
CA SER A 131 6.93 -22.91 -6.26
C SER A 131 8.41 -22.93 -5.89
N GLU A 132 8.86 -24.06 -5.33
CA GLU A 132 10.29 -24.38 -5.13
C GLU A 132 10.73 -25.58 -5.95
N SER A 133 9.98 -25.98 -6.98
CA SER A 133 10.41 -27.06 -7.85
C SER A 133 11.64 -26.62 -8.68
N LEU A 134 12.50 -27.56 -9.02
CA LEU A 134 13.73 -27.28 -9.81
C LEU A 134 13.44 -26.66 -11.18
N ARG A 135 12.22 -26.81 -11.67
CA ARG A 135 11.82 -26.31 -12.99
C ARG A 135 11.38 -24.84 -12.96
N ASP A 136 10.74 -24.42 -11.88
CA ASP A 136 10.06 -23.14 -11.74
C ASP A 136 10.32 -22.48 -10.36
N TYR A 137 11.55 -22.61 -9.88
CA TYR A 137 12.01 -22.13 -8.58
C TYR A 137 11.79 -20.63 -8.41
N GLY A 138 10.95 -20.24 -7.43
CA GLY A 138 10.51 -18.87 -7.22
C GLY A 138 9.46 -18.39 -8.22
N SER A 139 8.66 -19.29 -8.78
CA SER A 139 7.49 -18.91 -9.59
C SER A 139 6.28 -18.68 -8.71
N LEU A 140 5.61 -17.55 -8.88
CA LEU A 140 4.38 -17.19 -8.17
C LEU A 140 3.16 -17.73 -8.94
N TYR A 141 2.37 -18.56 -8.28
CA TYR A 141 1.16 -19.18 -8.82
C TYR A 141 -0.11 -18.59 -8.22
N VAL A 142 -1.13 -18.41 -9.06
CA VAL A 142 -2.52 -18.15 -8.68
C VAL A 142 -3.36 -19.31 -9.23
N GLY A 143 -3.79 -20.20 -8.34
CA GLY A 143 -4.33 -21.47 -8.74
C GLY A 143 -3.28 -22.27 -9.57
N PHE A 144 -3.64 -22.68 -10.76
CA PHE A 144 -2.72 -23.40 -11.68
C PHE A 144 -2.00 -22.48 -12.67
N THR A 145 -2.20 -21.16 -12.57
CA THR A 145 -1.61 -20.18 -13.48
C THR A 145 -0.38 -19.54 -12.86
N SER A 146 0.79 -19.68 -13.47
CA SER A 146 1.96 -18.92 -13.09
C SER A 146 1.81 -17.47 -13.59
N ILE A 147 1.89 -16.51 -12.68
CA ILE A 147 1.84 -15.06 -12.98
C ILE A 147 3.24 -14.43 -13.03
N HIS A 148 4.23 -15.14 -12.48
CA HIS A 148 5.64 -14.81 -12.56
C HIS A 148 6.45 -16.10 -12.63
N TYR A 149 7.44 -16.16 -13.52
CA TYR A 149 8.33 -17.32 -13.70
C TYR A 149 9.71 -17.04 -13.13
N ALA A 150 10.14 -17.93 -12.26
CA ALA A 150 11.49 -18.09 -11.72
C ALA A 150 12.22 -16.81 -11.27
N CYS A 151 12.51 -16.74 -10.04
CA CYS A 151 13.39 -15.71 -9.52
C CYS A 151 14.86 -16.04 -9.85
#